data_11110d9256231e25e28ffd58aa9e2280
#
_entry.id   11110d9256231e25e28ffd58aa9e2280
#
_cell.length_a   1.000
_cell.length_b   1.000
_cell.length_c   1.000
_cell.angle_alpha   90.00
_cell.angle_beta   90.00
_cell.angle_gamma   90.00
#
_symmetry.space_group_name_H-M   'P 1'
#
loop_
_entity.id
_entity.type
_entity.pdbx_description
1 polymer ?
#
loop_
_entity_poly.entity_id
_entity_poly.type
_entity_poly.pdbx_seq_one_letter_code
_entity_poly.pdbx_strand_id
1 'polypeptide(L)'
;ASASAWGTPLQADIENKAWPLAGRQFGAVVVTNYLWRPLWPQILAAVQAGGVLLYETFAQGHETVGRPSRADFLLRPGELLQVAAQGGLRVVAYEDGFLPEPERFVQRLAAVREVPAQVPARWPLA
;
A
#
# COMPACT_ATOMS: atom_id res chain seq x y z
N ALA A 1 5.71 8.30 6.61
CA ALA A 1 6.33 6.98 6.52
C ALA A 1 7.64 6.97 7.27
N SER A 2 8.08 5.84 7.71
CA SER A 2 9.25 5.69 8.53
C SER A 2 10.30 4.82 7.85
N ALA A 3 11.50 4.83 8.38
CA ALA A 3 12.56 3.95 7.95
C ALA A 3 12.14 2.49 8.13
N SER A 4 12.75 1.62 7.35
CA SER A 4 12.39 0.23 7.28
C SER A 4 13.63 -0.65 7.33
N ALA A 5 13.50 -1.87 7.85
CA ALA A 5 14.53 -2.90 7.81
C ALA A 5 14.60 -3.63 6.47
N TRP A 6 13.78 -3.25 5.50
CA TRP A 6 13.60 -3.96 4.23
C TRP A 6 14.53 -3.48 3.13
N GLY A 7 15.65 -2.84 3.46
CA GLY A 7 16.54 -2.23 2.50
C GLY A 7 16.25 -0.75 2.35
N THR A 8 16.37 -0.21 1.14
CA THR A 8 16.10 1.21 0.91
C THR A 8 14.60 1.46 0.87
N PRO A 9 14.03 2.15 1.85
CA PRO A 9 12.61 2.47 1.83
C PRO A 9 12.33 3.65 0.89
N LEU A 10 11.15 3.66 0.31
CA LEU A 10 10.62 4.82 -0.41
C LEU A 10 9.67 5.56 0.51
N GLN A 11 9.97 6.83 0.71
CA GLN A 11 9.04 7.79 1.31
C GLN A 11 9.02 9.01 0.42
N ALA A 12 7.87 9.34 -0.15
CA ALA A 12 7.73 10.45 -1.08
C ALA A 12 6.52 11.30 -0.72
N ASP A 13 6.66 12.60 -0.97
CA ASP A 13 5.53 13.51 -0.91
C ASP A 13 4.80 13.44 -2.24
N ILE A 14 3.64 12.78 -2.24
CA ILE A 14 2.82 12.62 -3.45
C ILE A 14 1.55 13.47 -3.40
N GLU A 15 1.48 14.43 -2.49
CA GLU A 15 0.32 15.31 -2.39
C GLU A 15 0.12 16.16 -3.64
N ASN A 16 1.16 16.48 -4.36
CA ASN A 16 1.08 17.22 -5.62
C ASN A 16 0.69 16.32 -6.80
N LYS A 17 0.41 15.04 -6.55
CA LYS A 17 -0.06 14.07 -7.53
C LYS A 17 0.96 13.83 -8.66
N ALA A 18 2.23 14.04 -8.39
CA ALA A 18 3.32 13.73 -9.29
C ALA A 18 4.19 12.65 -8.65
N TRP A 19 4.60 11.65 -9.45
CA TRP A 19 5.47 10.59 -8.96
C TRP A 19 6.92 10.97 -9.26
N PRO A 20 7.69 11.38 -8.24
CA PRO A 20 9.04 11.94 -8.47
C PRO A 20 10.10 10.88 -8.76
N LEU A 21 9.78 9.59 -8.60
CA LEU A 21 10.77 8.52 -8.61
C LEU A 21 10.49 7.49 -9.71
N ALA A 22 9.94 7.95 -10.83
CA ALA A 22 9.62 7.09 -11.96
C ALA A 22 10.86 6.29 -12.41
N GLY A 23 10.68 4.99 -12.67
CA GLY A 23 11.74 4.11 -13.12
C GLY A 23 12.66 3.58 -12.03
N ARG A 24 12.49 4.04 -10.79
CA ARG A 24 13.31 3.55 -9.66
C ARG A 24 12.56 2.47 -8.89
N GLN A 25 13.35 1.58 -8.27
CA GLN A 25 12.82 0.48 -7.46
C GLN A 25 13.44 0.50 -6.07
N PHE A 26 12.66 -0.01 -5.10
CA PHE A 26 13.03 0.04 -3.68
C PHE A 26 12.67 -1.28 -3.00
N GLY A 27 13.42 -1.61 -1.94
CA GLY A 27 13.14 -2.80 -1.13
C GLY A 27 11.89 -2.66 -0.28
N ALA A 28 11.48 -1.44 0.02
CA ALA A 28 10.22 -1.17 0.70
C ALA A 28 9.59 0.09 0.12
N VAL A 29 8.29 0.02 -0.14
CA VAL A 29 7.48 1.15 -0.57
C VAL A 29 6.36 1.30 0.45
N VAL A 30 6.30 2.44 1.13
CA VAL A 30 5.34 2.70 2.20
C VAL A 30 4.48 3.88 1.80
N VAL A 31 3.16 3.68 1.75
CA VAL A 31 2.19 4.72 1.43
C VAL A 31 1.16 4.77 2.54
N THR A 32 0.97 5.94 3.14
CA THR A 32 0.00 6.14 4.21
C THR A 32 -0.84 7.39 3.95
N ASN A 33 -2.13 7.28 4.24
CA ASN A 33 -3.08 8.40 4.23
C ASN A 33 -3.13 9.14 2.89
N TYR A 34 -3.00 8.39 1.79
CA TYR A 34 -3.00 8.96 0.46
C TYR A 34 -3.62 8.00 -0.53
N LEU A 35 -4.46 8.54 -1.42
CA LEU A 35 -5.07 7.76 -2.50
C LEU A 35 -5.15 8.64 -3.74
N TRP A 36 -4.41 8.25 -4.78
CA TRP A 36 -4.51 8.82 -6.11
C TRP A 36 -4.32 7.67 -7.11
N ARG A 37 -5.44 7.13 -7.57
CA ARG A 37 -5.48 5.89 -8.33
C ARG A 37 -4.60 5.90 -9.60
N PRO A 38 -4.48 7.02 -10.34
CA PRO A 38 -3.59 7.03 -11.51
C PRO A 38 -2.11 6.75 -11.21
N LEU A 39 -1.68 6.86 -9.94
CA LEU A 39 -0.30 6.56 -9.57
C LEU A 39 -0.06 5.10 -9.23
N TRP A 40 -1.08 4.27 -9.13
CA TRP A 40 -0.88 2.87 -8.74
C TRP A 40 0.11 2.13 -9.63
N PRO A 41 0.10 2.26 -10.96
CA PRO A 41 1.10 1.55 -11.75
C PRO A 41 2.54 1.90 -11.36
N GLN A 42 2.82 3.17 -11.08
CA GLN A 42 4.15 3.58 -10.66
C GLN A 42 4.49 3.09 -9.26
N ILE A 43 3.54 3.13 -8.34
CA ILE A 43 3.74 2.64 -6.98
C ILE A 43 4.06 1.15 -7.02
N LEU A 44 3.30 0.37 -7.77
CA LEU A 44 3.51 -1.07 -7.89
C LEU A 44 4.86 -1.38 -8.56
N ALA A 45 5.22 -0.62 -9.60
CA ALA A 45 6.47 -0.81 -10.30
C ALA A 45 7.69 -0.46 -9.45
N ALA A 46 7.50 0.37 -8.43
CA ALA A 46 8.59 0.77 -7.54
C ALA A 46 9.01 -0.32 -6.56
N VAL A 47 8.21 -1.36 -6.40
CA VAL A 47 8.54 -2.49 -5.52
C VAL A 47 9.48 -3.42 -6.25
N GLN A 48 10.74 -3.48 -5.82
CA GLN A 48 11.74 -4.34 -6.46
C GLN A 48 11.48 -5.82 -6.16
N ALA A 49 12.13 -6.69 -6.90
CA ALA A 49 12.11 -8.12 -6.62
C ALA A 49 12.59 -8.38 -5.19
N GLY A 50 11.81 -9.14 -4.43
CA GLY A 50 12.06 -9.38 -3.00
C GLY A 50 11.60 -8.26 -2.10
N GLY A 51 11.07 -7.17 -2.64
CA GLY A 51 10.64 -6.02 -1.86
C GLY A 51 9.20 -6.14 -1.36
N VAL A 52 8.81 -5.18 -0.52
CA VAL A 52 7.50 -5.14 0.11
C VAL A 52 6.79 -3.81 -0.15
N LEU A 53 5.48 -3.89 -0.33
CA LEU A 53 4.58 -2.73 -0.32
C LEU A 53 3.79 -2.75 0.97
N LEU A 54 3.84 -1.65 1.71
CA LEU A 54 2.98 -1.40 2.86
C LEU A 54 2.08 -0.21 2.51
N TYR A 55 0.79 -0.44 2.50
CA TYR A 55 -0.18 0.57 2.09
C TYR A 55 -1.30 0.66 3.12
N GLU A 56 -1.58 1.86 3.61
CA GLU A 56 -2.70 2.11 4.50
C GLU A 56 -3.32 3.45 4.17
N THR A 57 -4.63 3.47 3.91
CA THR A 57 -5.35 4.72 3.76
C THR A 57 -6.83 4.52 4.09
N PHE A 58 -7.58 5.61 4.01
CA PHE A 58 -8.98 5.64 4.41
C PHE A 58 -9.85 4.87 3.42
N ALA A 59 -10.89 4.23 3.94
CA ALA A 59 -11.81 3.40 3.18
C ALA A 59 -13.24 3.91 3.30
N GLN A 60 -14.11 3.44 2.42
CA GLN A 60 -15.53 3.75 2.46
C GLN A 60 -16.10 3.46 3.83
N GLY A 61 -16.91 4.37 4.32
CA GLY A 61 -17.39 4.42 5.69
C GLY A 61 -16.79 5.59 6.45
N HIS A 62 -15.57 6.00 6.08
CA HIS A 62 -14.88 7.09 6.77
C HIS A 62 -15.59 8.42 6.59
N GLU A 63 -16.37 8.60 5.54
CA GLU A 63 -17.17 9.81 5.32
C GLU A 63 -18.18 10.04 6.44
N THR A 64 -18.49 9.00 7.22
CA THR A 64 -19.45 9.11 8.34
C THR A 64 -18.80 9.63 9.62
N VAL A 65 -17.49 9.66 9.70
CA VAL A 65 -16.77 10.03 10.94
C VAL A 65 -15.73 11.13 10.74
N GLY A 66 -15.40 11.48 9.51
CA GLY A 66 -14.40 12.52 9.30
C GLY A 66 -14.02 12.72 7.85
N ARG A 67 -12.83 13.27 7.66
CA ARG A 67 -12.26 13.54 6.33
C ARG A 67 -11.01 12.70 6.14
N PRO A 68 -10.73 12.30 4.89
CA PRO A 68 -11.45 12.65 3.65
C PRO A 68 -12.84 12.04 3.60
N SER A 69 -13.75 12.70 2.90
CA SER A 69 -15.14 12.24 2.77
C SER A 69 -15.57 11.98 1.33
N ARG A 70 -14.76 12.39 0.35
CA ARG A 70 -15.07 12.18 -1.06
C ARG A 70 -14.69 10.77 -1.49
N ALA A 71 -15.54 10.17 -2.32
CA ALA A 71 -15.33 8.81 -2.80
C ALA A 71 -13.98 8.63 -3.51
N ASP A 72 -13.48 9.69 -4.17
CA ASP A 72 -12.19 9.64 -4.87
C ASP A 72 -11.02 9.32 -3.93
N PHE A 73 -11.17 9.59 -2.65
CA PHE A 73 -10.10 9.43 -1.65
C PHE A 73 -10.38 8.30 -0.68
N LEU A 74 -11.39 7.48 -0.97
CA LEU A 74 -11.78 6.37 -0.11
C LEU A 74 -11.70 5.06 -0.88
N LEU A 75 -11.00 4.08 -0.33
CA LEU A 75 -10.89 2.76 -0.92
C LEU A 75 -12.24 2.05 -0.89
N ARG A 76 -12.57 1.38 -1.99
CA ARG A 76 -13.72 0.47 -2.03
C ARG A 76 -13.37 -0.83 -1.32
N PRO A 77 -14.37 -1.56 -0.80
CA PRO A 77 -14.11 -2.87 -0.17
C PRO A 77 -13.28 -3.76 -1.09
N GLY A 78 -12.20 -4.32 -0.56
CA GLY A 78 -11.33 -5.21 -1.30
C GLY A 78 -10.41 -4.55 -2.32
N GLU A 79 -10.42 -3.24 -2.43
CA GLU A 79 -9.70 -2.56 -3.52
C GLU A 79 -8.18 -2.79 -3.46
N LEU A 80 -7.58 -2.76 -2.28
CA LEU A 80 -6.14 -2.99 -2.18
C LEU A 80 -5.75 -4.41 -2.59
N LEU A 81 -6.63 -5.38 -2.37
CA LEU A 81 -6.38 -6.75 -2.84
C LEU A 81 -6.31 -6.81 -4.35
N GLN A 82 -7.23 -6.13 -5.03
CA GLN A 82 -7.24 -6.06 -6.49
C GLN A 82 -6.00 -5.36 -7.03
N VAL A 83 -5.61 -4.26 -6.40
CA VAL A 83 -4.42 -3.50 -6.80
C VAL A 83 -3.17 -4.37 -6.71
N ALA A 84 -2.99 -5.07 -5.59
CA ALA A 84 -1.84 -5.94 -5.41
C ALA A 84 -1.80 -7.06 -6.45
N ALA A 85 -2.94 -7.67 -6.73
CA ALA A 85 -3.04 -8.73 -7.75
C ALA A 85 -2.66 -8.21 -9.13
N GLN A 86 -3.14 -7.04 -9.50
CA GLN A 86 -2.82 -6.42 -10.78
C GLN A 86 -1.33 -6.12 -10.91
N GLY A 87 -0.67 -5.80 -9.80
CA GLY A 87 0.77 -5.55 -9.78
C GLY A 87 1.62 -6.80 -9.67
N GLY A 88 1.02 -7.98 -9.63
CA GLY A 88 1.77 -9.23 -9.47
C GLY A 88 2.37 -9.42 -8.10
N LEU A 89 1.82 -8.77 -7.07
CA LEU A 89 2.31 -8.88 -5.71
C LEU A 89 1.54 -9.96 -4.94
N ARG A 90 2.25 -10.66 -4.07
CA ARG A 90 1.63 -11.59 -3.14
C ARG A 90 1.21 -10.85 -1.88
N VAL A 91 -0.08 -10.92 -1.54
CA VAL A 91 -0.59 -10.33 -0.30
C VAL A 91 -0.23 -11.26 0.86
N VAL A 92 0.48 -10.72 1.85
CA VAL A 92 0.84 -11.48 3.06
C VAL A 92 0.04 -11.02 4.27
N ALA A 93 -0.56 -9.82 4.24
CA ALA A 93 -1.47 -9.37 5.28
C ALA A 93 -2.42 -8.33 4.70
N TYR A 94 -3.66 -8.36 5.14
CA TYR A 94 -4.68 -7.41 4.70
C TYR A 94 -5.73 -7.22 5.79
N GLU A 95 -6.10 -5.98 6.03
CA GLU A 95 -7.16 -5.65 6.95
C GLU A 95 -8.05 -4.56 6.35
N ASP A 96 -9.35 -4.66 6.58
CA ASP A 96 -10.33 -3.69 6.15
C ASP A 96 -11.32 -3.52 7.30
N GLY A 97 -11.35 -2.34 7.91
CA GLY A 97 -12.23 -2.19 9.05
C GLY A 97 -12.16 -0.83 9.71
N PHE A 98 -12.75 -0.80 10.87
CA PHE A 98 -12.92 0.39 11.68
C PHE A 98 -11.97 0.38 12.87
N LEU A 99 -11.35 1.52 13.14
CA LEU A 99 -10.52 1.72 14.32
C LEU A 99 -11.11 2.87 15.14
N PRO A 100 -11.26 2.69 16.45
CA PRO A 100 -11.68 3.77 17.33
C PRO A 100 -10.52 4.69 17.70
N GLU A 101 -10.62 5.82 18.22
CA GLU A 101 -9.63 6.68 18.88
C GLU A 101 -8.39 7.02 18.02
N PRO A 102 -8.54 7.84 17.00
CA PRO A 102 -9.76 8.44 16.48
C PRO A 102 -10.54 7.46 15.63
N GLU A 103 -11.83 7.69 15.54
CA GLU A 103 -12.69 6.88 14.68
C GLU A 103 -12.25 7.02 13.24
N ARG A 104 -12.00 5.89 12.59
CA ARG A 104 -11.60 5.89 11.18
C ARG A 104 -11.87 4.54 10.53
N PHE A 105 -12.21 4.59 9.26
CA PHE A 105 -12.31 3.41 8.42
C PHE A 105 -11.08 3.35 7.54
N VAL A 106 -10.37 2.24 7.57
CA VAL A 106 -9.12 2.08 6.82
C VAL A 106 -9.04 0.70 6.18
N GLN A 107 -8.26 0.63 5.11
CA GLN A 107 -7.71 -0.62 4.61
C GLN A 107 -6.19 -0.54 4.74
N ARG A 108 -5.58 -1.66 5.06
CA ARG A 108 -4.13 -1.76 5.11
C ARG A 108 -3.67 -3.11 4.61
N LEU A 109 -2.52 -3.09 3.95
CA LEU A 109 -2.03 -4.25 3.22
C LEU A 109 -0.51 -4.30 3.30
N ALA A 110 0.00 -5.51 3.45
CA ALA A 110 1.40 -5.82 3.19
C ALA A 110 1.45 -6.84 2.05
N ALA A 111 2.21 -6.52 1.01
CA ALA A 111 2.34 -7.39 -0.14
C ALA A 111 3.79 -7.41 -0.60
N VAL A 112 4.22 -8.50 -1.19
CA VAL A 112 5.62 -8.72 -1.55
C VAL A 112 5.72 -9.08 -3.02
N ARG A 113 6.84 -8.65 -3.65
CA ARG A 113 7.18 -9.10 -4.99
C ARG A 113 8.11 -10.29 -4.85
N GLU A 114 7.54 -11.48 -4.95
CA GLU A 114 8.32 -12.69 -4.81
C GLU A 114 9.33 -12.84 -5.95
N VAL A 115 10.47 -13.44 -5.64
CA VAL A 115 11.44 -13.86 -6.64
C VAL A 115 11.23 -15.34 -6.92
N PRO A 116 11.45 -15.78 -8.16
CA PRO A 116 11.43 -17.21 -8.45
C PRO A 116 12.43 -17.95 -7.56
N ALA A 117 11.96 -18.99 -6.89
CA ALA A 117 12.79 -19.80 -6.02
C ALA A 117 12.31 -21.25 -6.07
N GLN A 118 13.26 -22.20 -5.90
CA GLN A 118 12.91 -23.62 -5.86
C GLN A 118 12.18 -23.98 -4.58
N VAL A 119 12.49 -23.27 -3.49
CA VAL A 119 11.85 -23.48 -2.19
C VAL A 119 10.93 -22.28 -1.94
N PRO A 120 9.65 -22.52 -1.62
CA PRO A 120 8.74 -21.41 -1.33
C PRO A 120 9.25 -20.54 -0.18
N ALA A 121 9.08 -19.24 -0.33
CA ALA A 121 9.42 -18.28 0.71
C ALA A 121 8.53 -18.50 1.94
N ARG A 122 9.10 -18.24 3.11
CA ARG A 122 8.39 -18.31 4.37
C ARG A 122 8.21 -16.92 4.93
N TRP A 123 6.94 -16.49 5.03
CA TRP A 123 6.59 -15.16 5.54
C TRP A 123 6.01 -15.34 6.94
N PRO A 124 6.82 -15.22 8.00
CA PRO A 124 6.36 -15.49 9.35
C PRO A 124 5.22 -14.56 9.75
N LEU A 125 4.21 -15.12 10.42
CA LEU A 125 3.09 -14.33 10.95
C LEU A 125 3.30 -13.92 12.40
N ALA A 126 4.29 -14.48 13.06
CA ALA A 126 4.61 -14.19 14.44
C ALA A 126 6.11 -14.27 14.68
#